data_90994e3362ca3178d4b700eab3231e11
#
_entry.id   90994e3362ca3178d4b700eab3231e11
#
_cell.length_a   1.000
_cell.length_b   1.000
_cell.length_c   1.000
_cell.angle_alpha   90.00
_cell.angle_beta   90.00
_cell.angle_gamma   90.00
#
_symmetry.space_group_name_H-M   'P 1'
#
loop_
_entity.id
_entity.type
_entity.pdbx_description
1 polymer ?
#
loop_
_entity_poly.entity_id
_entity_poly.type
_entity_poly.pdbx_seq_one_letter_code
_entity_poly.pdbx_strand_id
1 'polypeptide(L)'
;MQFVKTKLTVLIGTCDKYQPLWENFTTCFNKYWRLDTRNIVVGETKPVLGFETILPGTGLCWGERMLEGIENCSDYIFFILDDYFLSDFWEEDLFKKYIEDIEKHNINCLQISPSDYQTYSTERNCPYLQISDFSQYIISMQPSIWRKSYLQQVLLSHYSPWDFELAGTHVLNVNGDPFLQKKWRVYRDGEAPKRYFNAVRKGFVKCPGWEEFKEKENLKDF
;
A
#
# COMPACT_ATOMS: atom_id res chain seq x y z
N MET A 1 2.91 -0.31 -22.48
CA MET A 1 3.61 0.78 -21.76
C MET A 1 2.71 1.99 -21.41
N GLN A 2 1.85 2.48 -22.27
CA GLN A 2 1.10 3.72 -21.97
C GLN A 2 -0.08 3.54 -20.98
N PHE A 3 -0.69 2.35 -20.90
CA PHE A 3 -1.88 2.11 -20.09
C PHE A 3 -1.63 2.23 -18.58
N VAL A 4 -0.63 1.52 -18.05
CA VAL A 4 -0.32 1.55 -16.61
C VAL A 4 0.28 2.90 -16.22
N LYS A 5 1.15 3.47 -17.04
CA LYS A 5 1.77 4.78 -16.81
C LYS A 5 0.77 5.90 -16.55
N THR A 6 -0.34 5.91 -17.28
CA THR A 6 -1.36 6.98 -17.15
C THR A 6 -2.36 6.73 -16.03
N LYS A 7 -2.56 5.48 -15.64
CA LYS A 7 -3.61 5.10 -14.69
C LYS A 7 -3.10 4.83 -13.27
N LEU A 8 -1.83 4.47 -13.10
CA LEU A 8 -1.25 4.05 -11.82
C LEU A 8 -0.18 5.02 -11.32
N THR A 9 -0.27 5.38 -10.06
CA THR A 9 0.81 6.05 -9.30
C THR A 9 1.23 5.14 -8.15
N VAL A 10 2.52 5.03 -7.89
CA VAL A 10 3.04 4.46 -6.64
C VAL A 10 3.08 5.56 -5.60
N LEU A 11 2.40 5.36 -4.48
CA LEU A 11 2.40 6.26 -3.34
C LEU A 11 3.09 5.59 -2.16
N ILE A 12 4.17 6.19 -1.71
CA ILE A 12 5.02 5.67 -0.64
C ILE A 12 4.90 6.59 0.57
N GLY A 13 4.42 6.05 1.68
CA GLY A 13 4.36 6.79 2.95
C GLY A 13 5.64 6.61 3.74
N THR A 14 6.20 7.72 4.25
CA THR A 14 7.38 7.71 5.14
C THR A 14 7.34 8.83 6.18
N CYS A 15 8.34 8.89 7.06
CA CYS A 15 8.63 10.01 7.95
C CYS A 15 10.14 10.12 8.18
N ASP A 16 10.61 11.28 8.63
CA ASP A 16 12.04 11.57 8.80
C ASP A 16 12.76 10.57 9.74
N LYS A 17 12.02 9.99 10.68
CA LYS A 17 12.53 8.94 11.58
C LYS A 17 12.98 7.69 10.83
N TYR A 18 12.37 7.39 9.68
CA TYR A 18 12.69 6.22 8.85
C TYR A 18 13.81 6.48 7.84
N GLN A 19 14.43 7.66 7.84
CA GLN A 19 15.57 8.00 6.97
C GLN A 19 16.65 6.90 6.88
N PRO A 20 17.01 6.18 7.97
CA PRO A 20 18.01 5.10 7.87
C PRO A 20 17.60 3.94 6.93
N LEU A 21 16.29 3.75 6.64
CA LEU A 21 15.79 2.71 5.74
C LEU A 21 15.86 3.11 4.26
N TRP A 22 15.87 4.40 3.94
CA TRP A 22 15.59 4.90 2.61
C TRP A 22 16.57 4.43 1.54
N GLU A 23 17.86 4.31 1.85
CA GLU A 23 18.86 3.81 0.90
C GLU A 23 18.56 2.36 0.51
N ASN A 24 18.27 1.50 1.49
CA ASN A 24 17.94 0.11 1.27
C ASN A 24 16.60 -0.05 0.54
N PHE A 25 15.59 0.72 0.96
CA PHE A 25 14.29 0.77 0.27
C PHE A 25 14.45 1.15 -1.20
N THR A 26 15.19 2.24 -1.48
CA THR A 26 15.43 2.73 -2.84
C THR A 26 16.18 1.69 -3.68
N THR A 27 17.17 1.02 -3.09
CA THR A 27 17.94 -0.05 -3.74
C THR A 27 17.02 -1.19 -4.17
N CYS A 28 16.20 -1.71 -3.25
CA CYS A 28 15.24 -2.78 -3.53
C CYS A 28 14.17 -2.32 -4.53
N PHE A 29 13.64 -1.12 -4.37
CA PHE A 29 12.64 -0.57 -5.27
C PHE A 29 13.17 -0.49 -6.70
N ASN A 30 14.31 0.13 -6.91
CA ASN A 30 14.92 0.27 -8.24
C ASN A 30 15.29 -1.09 -8.88
N LYS A 31 15.65 -2.07 -8.07
CA LYS A 31 15.97 -3.43 -8.55
C LYS A 31 14.74 -4.17 -9.05
N TYR A 32 13.61 -4.08 -8.35
CA TYR A 32 12.46 -4.96 -8.54
C TYR A 32 11.25 -4.28 -9.19
N TRP A 33 11.15 -2.95 -9.14
CA TRP A 33 10.07 -2.21 -9.80
C TRP A 33 10.41 -2.00 -11.28
N ARG A 34 9.68 -2.66 -12.15
CA ARG A 34 9.93 -2.64 -13.61
C ARG A 34 8.92 -1.83 -14.40
N LEU A 35 8.06 -1.09 -13.72
CA LEU A 35 7.03 -0.29 -14.36
C LEU A 35 7.52 1.15 -14.57
N ASP A 36 7.17 1.73 -15.73
CA ASP A 36 7.30 3.16 -15.97
C ASP A 36 6.07 3.88 -15.37
N THR A 37 6.13 4.16 -14.07
CA THR A 37 5.07 4.83 -13.31
C THR A 37 5.61 6.08 -12.63
N ARG A 38 4.71 6.99 -12.31
CA ARG A 38 5.04 8.07 -11.37
C ARG A 38 5.13 7.49 -9.97
N ASN A 39 6.23 7.76 -9.27
CA ASN A 39 6.51 7.25 -7.95
C ASN A 39 6.67 8.42 -6.99
N ILE A 40 5.71 8.61 -6.10
CA ILE A 40 5.62 9.72 -5.15
C ILE A 40 5.92 9.22 -3.75
N VAL A 41 6.85 9.85 -3.07
CA VAL A 41 7.08 9.68 -1.63
C VAL A 41 6.45 10.84 -0.88
N VAL A 42 5.66 10.53 0.13
CA VAL A 42 5.12 11.52 1.08
C VAL A 42 5.86 11.39 2.40
N GLY A 43 6.64 12.40 2.71
CA GLY A 43 7.47 12.47 3.92
C GLY A 43 7.09 13.60 4.86
N GLU A 44 8.04 14.08 5.63
CA GLU A 44 7.89 15.23 6.53
C GLU A 44 8.69 16.43 6.05
N THR A 45 10.01 16.39 6.18
CA THR A 45 10.89 17.52 5.84
C THR A 45 12.04 17.16 4.92
N LYS A 46 12.39 15.86 4.80
CA LYS A 46 13.55 15.41 4.05
C LYS A 46 13.16 14.65 2.79
N PRO A 47 13.77 14.96 1.64
CA PRO A 47 13.50 14.25 0.41
C PRO A 47 14.14 12.86 0.41
N VAL A 48 13.45 11.89 -0.21
CA VAL A 48 14.00 10.58 -0.52
C VAL A 48 14.60 10.60 -1.92
N LEU A 49 15.90 10.37 -2.02
CA LEU A 49 16.60 10.43 -3.30
C LEU A 49 16.07 9.40 -4.31
N GLY A 50 15.89 9.82 -5.54
CA GLY A 50 15.40 8.97 -6.63
C GLY A 50 13.88 8.96 -6.79
N PHE A 51 13.15 9.68 -5.96
CA PHE A 51 11.69 9.80 -6.01
C PHE A 51 11.22 11.25 -6.12
N GLU A 52 10.05 11.45 -6.72
CA GLU A 52 9.30 12.67 -6.51
C GLU A 52 8.84 12.72 -5.05
N THR A 53 9.12 13.82 -4.35
CA THR A 53 8.82 13.89 -2.91
C THR A 53 7.88 15.07 -2.60
N ILE A 54 6.84 14.77 -1.84
CA ILE A 54 5.91 15.77 -1.27
C ILE A 54 6.24 15.89 0.22
N LEU A 55 6.58 17.11 0.67
CA LEU A 55 7.07 17.42 2.00
C LEU A 55 6.20 18.48 2.68
N PRO A 56 5.03 18.10 3.21
CA PRO A 56 4.11 19.05 3.83
C PRO A 56 4.59 19.58 5.19
N GLY A 57 5.65 18.99 5.75
CA GLY A 57 6.22 19.39 7.03
C GLY A 57 5.73 18.55 8.22
N THR A 58 6.35 18.82 9.39
CA THR A 58 6.03 18.10 10.65
C THR A 58 4.78 18.63 11.36
N GLY A 59 4.20 19.74 10.90
CA GLY A 59 3.00 20.33 11.50
C GLY A 59 1.70 19.61 11.18
N LEU A 60 1.74 18.67 10.20
CA LEU A 60 0.57 17.91 9.76
C LEU A 60 0.62 16.48 10.30
N CYS A 61 -0.58 15.95 10.62
CA CYS A 61 -0.74 14.52 10.92
C CYS A 61 -0.37 13.66 9.71
N TRP A 62 -0.11 12.38 9.96
CA TRP A 62 0.18 11.44 8.87
C TRP A 62 -0.93 11.41 7.82
N GLY A 63 -2.20 11.36 8.26
CA GLY A 63 -3.34 11.34 7.33
C GLY A 63 -3.44 12.59 6.47
N GLU A 64 -3.19 13.78 7.03
CA GLU A 64 -3.16 15.05 6.26
C GLU A 64 -2.07 15.00 5.19
N ARG A 65 -0.86 14.57 5.55
CA ARG A 65 0.25 14.45 4.59
C ARG A 65 -0.07 13.48 3.46
N MET A 66 -0.63 12.31 3.81
CA MET A 66 -1.00 11.30 2.80
C MET A 66 -2.10 11.80 1.87
N LEU A 67 -3.09 12.57 2.38
CA LEU A 67 -4.12 13.17 1.53
C LEU A 67 -3.52 14.15 0.51
N GLU A 68 -2.53 14.97 0.89
CA GLU A 68 -1.80 15.82 -0.07
C GLU A 68 -1.09 14.98 -1.15
N GLY A 69 -0.49 13.85 -0.77
CA GLY A 69 0.10 12.91 -1.73
C GLY A 69 -0.94 12.33 -2.68
N ILE A 70 -2.07 11.89 -2.16
CA ILE A 70 -3.16 11.29 -2.92
C ILE A 70 -3.73 12.26 -3.98
N GLU A 71 -3.83 13.56 -3.67
CA GLU A 71 -4.29 14.56 -4.64
C GLU A 71 -3.46 14.56 -5.93
N ASN A 72 -2.18 14.28 -5.82
CA ASN A 72 -1.24 14.24 -6.94
C ASN A 72 -1.19 12.88 -7.68
N CYS A 73 -1.93 11.88 -7.23
CA CYS A 73 -1.95 10.54 -7.83
C CYS A 73 -2.94 10.41 -8.99
N SER A 74 -2.71 9.42 -9.84
CA SER A 74 -3.64 8.93 -10.86
C SER A 74 -4.85 8.23 -10.23
N ASP A 75 -5.78 7.71 -11.06
CA ASP A 75 -7.03 7.07 -10.61
C ASP A 75 -6.81 5.82 -9.77
N TYR A 76 -5.70 5.11 -9.97
CA TYR A 76 -5.28 3.96 -9.20
C TYR A 76 -3.96 4.25 -8.49
N ILE A 77 -3.87 3.81 -7.24
CA ILE A 77 -2.72 4.04 -6.36
C ILE A 77 -2.20 2.70 -5.87
N PHE A 78 -0.96 2.37 -6.22
CA PHE A 78 -0.25 1.31 -5.52
C PHE A 78 0.37 1.90 -4.27
N PHE A 79 -0.21 1.56 -3.12
CA PHE A 79 0.17 2.12 -1.82
C PHE A 79 1.09 1.17 -1.07
N ILE A 80 2.23 1.68 -0.62
CA ILE A 80 3.20 0.96 0.22
C ILE A 80 3.83 1.91 1.24
N LEU A 81 4.46 1.36 2.28
CA LEU A 81 5.35 2.08 3.18
C LEU A 81 6.81 1.80 2.87
N ASP A 82 7.69 2.67 3.32
CA ASP A 82 9.14 2.58 3.11
C ASP A 82 9.84 1.46 3.90
N ASP A 83 9.13 0.75 4.76
CA ASP A 83 9.60 -0.46 5.46
C ASP A 83 9.22 -1.77 4.73
N TYR A 84 8.51 -1.70 3.61
CA TYR A 84 8.23 -2.82 2.72
C TYR A 84 9.23 -2.85 1.56
N PHE A 85 10.36 -3.53 1.75
CA PHE A 85 11.39 -3.66 0.72
C PHE A 85 10.97 -4.67 -0.34
N LEU A 86 10.93 -4.26 -1.59
CA LEU A 86 10.60 -5.18 -2.68
C LEU A 86 11.64 -6.30 -2.73
N SER A 87 11.20 -7.54 -2.95
CA SER A 87 12.04 -8.76 -2.91
C SER A 87 11.92 -9.64 -4.15
N ASP A 88 11.05 -9.25 -5.08
CA ASP A 88 10.83 -9.92 -6.36
C ASP A 88 10.28 -8.91 -7.38
N PHE A 89 10.33 -9.27 -8.66
CA PHE A 89 9.96 -8.38 -9.76
C PHE A 89 8.47 -8.09 -9.80
N TRP A 90 8.19 -6.80 -10.01
CA TRP A 90 6.86 -6.26 -10.28
C TRP A 90 6.84 -5.79 -11.72
N GLU A 91 5.95 -6.35 -12.54
CA GLU A 91 5.91 -6.17 -13.98
C GLU A 91 4.61 -5.55 -14.45
N GLU A 92 4.65 -4.89 -15.61
CA GLU A 92 3.53 -4.14 -16.17
C GLU A 92 2.30 -5.00 -16.44
N ASP A 93 2.47 -6.21 -16.99
CA ASP A 93 1.36 -7.10 -17.33
C ASP A 93 0.56 -7.52 -16.09
N LEU A 94 1.24 -7.70 -14.95
CA LEU A 94 0.57 -8.00 -13.68
C LEU A 94 -0.33 -6.84 -13.23
N PHE A 95 0.19 -5.62 -13.25
CA PHE A 95 -0.60 -4.45 -12.85
C PHE A 95 -1.70 -4.11 -13.84
N LYS A 96 -1.46 -4.31 -15.12
CA LYS A 96 -2.50 -4.18 -16.14
C LYS A 96 -3.67 -5.12 -15.85
N LYS A 97 -3.37 -6.40 -15.60
CA LYS A 97 -4.38 -7.39 -15.20
C LYS A 97 -5.12 -6.97 -13.92
N TYR A 98 -4.41 -6.52 -12.90
CA TYR A 98 -5.04 -6.07 -11.65
C TYR A 98 -5.99 -4.89 -11.88
N ILE A 99 -5.59 -3.89 -12.66
CA ILE A 99 -6.44 -2.72 -12.94
C ILE A 99 -7.67 -3.12 -13.76
N GLU A 100 -7.53 -3.96 -14.78
CA GLU A 100 -8.63 -4.49 -15.57
C GLU A 100 -9.64 -5.28 -14.71
N ASP A 101 -9.14 -6.12 -13.80
CA ASP A 101 -9.98 -6.88 -12.88
C ASP A 101 -10.65 -5.98 -11.82
N ILE A 102 -9.95 -4.97 -11.33
CA ILE A 102 -10.50 -3.94 -10.41
C ILE A 102 -11.67 -3.21 -11.09
N GLU A 103 -11.53 -2.85 -12.36
CA GLU A 103 -12.59 -2.20 -13.14
C GLU A 103 -13.76 -3.17 -13.37
N LYS A 104 -13.49 -4.36 -13.87
CA LYS A 104 -14.48 -5.39 -14.21
C LYS A 104 -15.32 -5.83 -13.03
N HIS A 105 -14.70 -6.02 -11.88
CA HIS A 105 -15.36 -6.51 -10.66
C HIS A 105 -15.74 -5.39 -9.69
N ASN A 106 -15.58 -4.12 -10.09
CA ASN A 106 -15.87 -2.94 -9.28
C ASN A 106 -15.20 -2.99 -7.88
N ILE A 107 -13.95 -3.41 -7.84
CA ILE A 107 -13.13 -3.49 -6.60
C ILE A 107 -12.68 -2.07 -6.22
N ASN A 108 -12.71 -1.75 -4.94
CA ASN A 108 -12.24 -0.46 -4.42
C ASN A 108 -10.81 -0.52 -3.88
N CYS A 109 -10.45 -1.65 -3.28
CA CYS A 109 -9.11 -1.95 -2.82
C CYS A 109 -8.79 -3.42 -3.08
N LEU A 110 -7.64 -3.69 -3.70
CA LEU A 110 -7.09 -5.03 -3.87
C LEU A 110 -5.78 -5.14 -3.08
N GLN A 111 -5.78 -5.89 -2.00
CA GLN A 111 -4.58 -6.19 -1.21
C GLN A 111 -3.77 -7.29 -1.92
N ILE A 112 -2.49 -7.04 -2.13
CA ILE A 112 -1.59 -7.93 -2.86
C ILE A 112 -0.61 -8.58 -1.89
N SER A 113 -1.14 -9.33 -0.95
CA SER A 113 -0.32 -10.07 0.01
C SER A 113 -1.15 -11.10 0.74
N PRO A 114 -0.58 -12.27 1.11
CA PRO A 114 -1.27 -13.22 1.98
C PRO A 114 -1.50 -12.61 3.37
N SER A 115 -2.56 -13.02 4.06
CA SER A 115 -2.81 -12.67 5.46
C SER A 115 -3.52 -13.80 6.18
N ASP A 116 -3.02 -14.14 7.34
CA ASP A 116 -3.59 -15.17 8.21
C ASP A 116 -4.65 -14.61 9.18
N TYR A 117 -4.86 -13.28 9.17
CA TYR A 117 -5.73 -12.59 10.13
C TYR A 117 -7.09 -12.20 9.58
N GLN A 118 -7.36 -12.52 8.32
CA GLN A 118 -8.59 -12.11 7.66
C GLN A 118 -9.46 -13.31 7.35
N THR A 119 -10.78 -13.10 7.44
CA THR A 119 -11.78 -14.03 6.95
C THR A 119 -12.27 -13.60 5.58
N TYR A 120 -12.60 -14.57 4.73
CA TYR A 120 -12.90 -14.33 3.33
C TYR A 120 -14.22 -14.95 2.93
N SER A 121 -14.85 -14.35 1.93
CA SER A 121 -15.92 -14.94 1.16
C SER A 121 -15.52 -14.96 -0.33
N THR A 122 -16.11 -15.89 -1.08
CA THR A 122 -15.91 -15.98 -2.53
C THR A 122 -17.08 -15.31 -3.24
N GLU A 123 -16.80 -14.45 -4.18
CA GLU A 123 -17.80 -13.91 -5.09
C GLU A 123 -17.77 -14.67 -6.41
N ARG A 124 -18.96 -15.04 -6.91
CA ARG A 124 -19.07 -15.78 -8.18
C ARG A 124 -18.43 -14.99 -9.32
N ASN A 125 -17.51 -15.64 -10.05
CA ASN A 125 -16.76 -15.08 -11.18
C ASN A 125 -15.74 -13.99 -10.83
N CYS A 126 -15.43 -13.73 -9.55
CA CYS A 126 -14.31 -12.89 -9.15
C CYS A 126 -13.09 -13.78 -8.84
N PRO A 127 -11.90 -13.50 -9.40
CA PRO A 127 -10.70 -14.30 -9.12
C PRO A 127 -10.10 -14.01 -7.75
N TYR A 128 -10.60 -13.00 -7.04
CA TYR A 128 -10.07 -12.56 -5.75
C TYR A 128 -11.01 -12.89 -4.60
N LEU A 129 -10.43 -13.05 -3.42
CA LEU A 129 -11.17 -13.28 -2.18
C LEU A 129 -11.69 -11.95 -1.64
N GLN A 130 -13.00 -11.82 -1.47
CA GLN A 130 -13.58 -10.67 -0.78
C GLN A 130 -13.30 -10.78 0.72
N ILE A 131 -12.75 -9.72 1.31
CA ILE A 131 -12.55 -9.67 2.75
C ILE A 131 -13.91 -9.49 3.41
N SER A 132 -14.21 -10.36 4.38
CA SER A 132 -15.52 -10.36 5.07
C SER A 132 -15.65 -9.11 5.95
N ASP A 133 -16.88 -8.59 6.04
CA ASP A 133 -17.20 -7.36 6.77
C ASP A 133 -16.87 -7.42 8.28
N PHE A 134 -16.73 -8.60 8.85
CA PHE A 134 -16.34 -8.80 10.25
C PHE A 134 -14.86 -9.20 10.42
N SER A 135 -14.08 -9.09 9.36
CA SER A 135 -12.66 -9.43 9.38
C SER A 135 -11.87 -8.40 10.18
N GLN A 136 -10.78 -8.85 10.80
CA GLN A 136 -9.75 -7.95 11.30
C GLN A 136 -8.97 -7.39 10.11
N TYR A 137 -8.51 -6.14 10.22
CA TYR A 137 -7.67 -5.51 9.21
C TYR A 137 -8.29 -5.53 7.79
N ILE A 138 -9.59 -5.20 7.67
CA ILE A 138 -10.22 -4.97 6.36
C ILE A 138 -9.43 -3.88 5.61
N ILE A 139 -9.08 -2.81 6.31
CA ILE A 139 -8.08 -1.84 5.88
C ILE A 139 -6.72 -2.29 6.42
N SER A 140 -5.74 -2.37 5.55
CA SER A 140 -4.38 -2.78 5.90
C SER A 140 -3.36 -1.90 5.18
N MET A 141 -2.24 -1.63 5.89
CA MET A 141 -1.08 -0.92 5.32
C MET A 141 -0.20 -1.82 4.45
N GLN A 142 -0.56 -3.09 4.29
CA GLN A 142 0.13 -4.00 3.36
C GLN A 142 0.02 -3.49 1.92
N PRO A 143 0.99 -3.83 1.04
CA PRO A 143 0.96 -3.42 -0.35
C PRO A 143 -0.38 -3.71 -1.02
N SER A 144 -0.99 -2.67 -1.60
CA SER A 144 -2.36 -2.74 -2.12
C SER A 144 -2.61 -1.73 -3.23
N ILE A 145 -3.53 -2.07 -4.14
CA ILE A 145 -4.00 -1.17 -5.19
C ILE A 145 -5.35 -0.60 -4.76
N TRP A 146 -5.44 0.71 -4.76
CA TRP A 146 -6.61 1.47 -4.35
C TRP A 146 -7.19 2.26 -5.52
N ARG A 147 -8.51 2.35 -5.61
CA ARG A 147 -9.13 3.47 -6.32
C ARG A 147 -8.87 4.75 -5.55
N LYS A 148 -8.32 5.77 -6.19
CA LYS A 148 -8.04 7.08 -5.56
C LYS A 148 -9.25 7.61 -4.80
N SER A 149 -10.41 7.65 -5.47
CA SER A 149 -11.66 8.16 -4.89
C SER A 149 -12.11 7.40 -3.64
N TYR A 150 -11.78 6.11 -3.54
CA TYR A 150 -12.08 5.30 -2.36
C TYR A 150 -11.08 5.58 -1.23
N LEU A 151 -9.80 5.61 -1.54
CA LEU A 151 -8.76 5.90 -0.54
C LEU A 151 -8.98 7.27 0.12
N GLN A 152 -9.37 8.29 -0.66
CA GLN A 152 -9.75 9.61 -0.16
C GLN A 152 -10.95 9.60 0.79
N GLN A 153 -11.85 8.62 0.68
CA GLN A 153 -13.02 8.50 1.56
C GLN A 153 -12.72 7.80 2.88
N VAL A 154 -11.78 6.84 2.87
CA VAL A 154 -11.45 6.02 4.05
C VAL A 154 -10.31 6.59 4.87
N LEU A 155 -9.42 7.34 4.27
CA LEU A 155 -8.30 7.99 4.95
C LEU A 155 -8.76 9.34 5.51
N LEU A 156 -8.86 9.43 6.83
CA LEU A 156 -9.20 10.70 7.50
C LEU A 156 -7.93 11.47 7.85
N SER A 157 -8.02 12.81 7.79
CA SER A 157 -6.89 13.72 7.98
C SER A 157 -6.17 13.52 9.32
N HIS A 158 -6.90 13.23 10.39
CA HIS A 158 -6.35 13.05 11.74
C HIS A 158 -5.79 11.65 12.03
N TYR A 159 -5.80 10.72 11.05
CA TYR A 159 -5.32 9.37 11.29
C TYR A 159 -3.80 9.29 11.36
N SER A 160 -3.30 8.44 12.28
CA SER A 160 -2.00 7.81 12.18
C SER A 160 -2.08 6.57 11.26
N PRO A 161 -0.96 5.94 10.86
CA PRO A 161 -1.00 4.67 10.14
C PRO A 161 -1.81 3.59 10.86
N TRP A 162 -1.70 3.50 12.18
CA TRP A 162 -2.46 2.54 13.00
C TRP A 162 -3.95 2.87 13.06
N ASP A 163 -4.30 4.15 13.18
CA ASP A 163 -5.71 4.57 13.15
C ASP A 163 -6.34 4.24 11.80
N PHE A 164 -5.60 4.37 10.70
CA PHE A 164 -6.07 3.99 9.39
C PHE A 164 -6.41 2.50 9.30
N GLU A 165 -5.57 1.62 9.84
CA GLU A 165 -5.87 0.17 9.90
C GLU A 165 -7.01 -0.15 10.87
N LEU A 166 -6.95 0.34 12.10
CA LEU A 166 -7.86 -0.05 13.18
C LEU A 166 -9.20 0.69 13.10
N ALA A 167 -9.16 2.02 13.05
CA ALA A 167 -10.37 2.82 12.97
C ALA A 167 -11.04 2.69 11.61
N GLY A 168 -10.28 2.63 10.51
CA GLY A 168 -10.81 2.36 9.18
C GLY A 168 -11.55 1.02 9.13
N THR A 169 -10.96 -0.05 9.68
CA THR A 169 -11.61 -1.35 9.80
C THR A 169 -12.84 -1.29 10.71
N HIS A 170 -12.76 -0.60 11.85
CA HIS A 170 -13.88 -0.46 12.78
C HIS A 170 -15.04 0.31 12.16
N VAL A 171 -14.79 1.40 11.47
CA VAL A 171 -15.82 2.18 10.76
C VAL A 171 -16.57 1.31 9.74
N LEU A 172 -15.86 0.44 9.02
CA LEU A 172 -16.47 -0.50 8.08
C LEU A 172 -17.31 -1.56 8.79
N ASN A 173 -16.91 -1.99 9.99
CA ASN A 173 -17.61 -3.02 10.76
C ASN A 173 -18.86 -2.51 11.51
N VAL A 174 -18.77 -1.28 12.05
CA VAL A 174 -19.79 -0.76 13.01
C VAL A 174 -20.89 0.02 12.33
N ASN A 175 -20.61 0.64 11.22
CA ASN A 175 -21.63 1.48 10.56
C ASN A 175 -22.76 0.69 9.92
N GLY A 176 -22.96 -0.57 10.26
CA GLY A 176 -24.16 -1.38 10.03
C GLY A 176 -25.07 -0.98 8.84
N ASP A 177 -24.60 0.03 8.08
CA ASP A 177 -25.28 0.56 6.93
C ASP A 177 -25.05 -0.41 5.76
N PRO A 178 -26.09 -1.16 5.38
CA PRO A 178 -26.01 -2.07 4.25
C PRO A 178 -25.59 -1.35 2.95
N PHE A 179 -25.77 -0.01 2.92
CA PHE A 179 -25.34 0.84 1.83
C PHE A 179 -23.82 1.08 1.83
N LEU A 180 -23.22 1.28 2.97
CA LEU A 180 -21.77 1.40 3.09
C LEU A 180 -21.10 0.07 2.79
N GLN A 181 -21.57 -1.05 3.35
CA GLN A 181 -21.02 -2.39 3.12
C GLN A 181 -21.03 -2.78 1.64
N LYS A 182 -22.12 -2.51 0.90
CA LYS A 182 -22.15 -2.74 -0.55
C LYS A 182 -21.21 -1.82 -1.34
N LYS A 183 -20.83 -0.68 -0.77
CA LYS A 183 -19.95 0.33 -1.38
C LYS A 183 -18.48 0.01 -1.18
N TRP A 184 -18.13 -0.75 -0.15
CA TRP A 184 -16.77 -0.99 0.30
C TRP A 184 -16.25 -2.36 -0.16
N ARG A 185 -15.93 -2.49 -1.44
CA ARG A 185 -15.46 -3.75 -2.02
C ARG A 185 -13.94 -3.84 -1.85
N VAL A 186 -13.52 -4.44 -0.73
CA VAL A 186 -12.12 -4.73 -0.42
C VAL A 186 -11.87 -6.21 -0.67
N TYR A 187 -10.87 -6.50 -1.49
CA TYR A 187 -10.52 -7.85 -1.92
C TYR A 187 -9.04 -8.13 -1.67
N ARG A 188 -8.69 -9.38 -1.73
CA ARG A 188 -7.33 -9.86 -1.63
C ARG A 188 -7.02 -10.85 -2.74
N ASP A 189 -5.85 -10.72 -3.34
CA ASP A 189 -5.25 -11.76 -4.14
C ASP A 189 -4.60 -12.79 -3.21
N GLY A 190 -5.35 -13.85 -2.88
CA GLY A 190 -4.91 -14.89 -1.96
C GLY A 190 -3.79 -15.78 -2.54
N GLU A 191 -3.59 -15.73 -3.85
CA GLU A 191 -2.56 -16.51 -4.56
C GLU A 191 -1.32 -15.67 -4.91
N ALA A 192 -1.37 -14.36 -4.64
CA ALA A 192 -0.22 -13.50 -4.90
C ALA A 192 1.00 -13.95 -4.08
N PRO A 193 2.15 -14.21 -4.72
CA PRO A 193 3.37 -14.47 -3.99
C PRO A 193 3.76 -13.22 -3.18
N LYS A 194 4.33 -13.42 -2.00
CA LYS A 194 4.86 -12.32 -1.21
C LYS A 194 6.12 -11.77 -1.89
N ARG A 195 5.99 -10.62 -2.54
CA ARG A 195 7.05 -9.96 -3.32
C ARG A 195 7.73 -8.81 -2.58
N TYR A 196 7.67 -8.82 -1.26
CA TYR A 196 8.30 -7.82 -0.42
C TYR A 196 8.74 -8.42 0.92
N PHE A 197 9.72 -7.79 1.53
CA PHE A 197 10.19 -8.08 2.87
C PHE A 197 9.80 -6.90 3.79
N ASN A 198 9.15 -7.19 4.90
CA ASN A 198 8.88 -6.18 5.93
C ASN A 198 10.14 -6.01 6.77
N ALA A 199 10.85 -4.89 6.61
CA ALA A 199 12.17 -4.69 7.20
C ALA A 199 12.11 -4.45 8.71
N VAL A 200 11.09 -3.73 9.19
CA VAL A 200 10.93 -3.38 10.60
C VAL A 200 9.50 -3.57 11.09
N ARG A 201 9.37 -3.73 12.41
CA ARG A 201 8.08 -3.76 13.11
C ARG A 201 8.19 -3.01 14.43
N LYS A 202 7.09 -2.48 14.94
CA LYS A 202 7.00 -1.86 16.29
C LYS A 202 8.16 -0.91 16.60
N GLY A 203 8.41 0.04 15.70
CA GLY A 203 9.38 1.09 15.94
C GLY A 203 10.85 0.65 15.82
N PHE A 204 11.27 0.24 14.63
CA PHE A 204 12.66 -0.14 14.29
C PHE A 204 13.17 -1.50 14.81
N VAL A 205 12.30 -2.37 15.29
CA VAL A 205 12.70 -3.76 15.53
C VAL A 205 12.82 -4.48 14.20
N LYS A 206 14.02 -4.91 13.82
CA LYS A 206 14.27 -5.70 12.60
C LYS A 206 13.39 -6.94 12.58
N CYS A 207 12.76 -7.20 11.44
CA CYS A 207 11.92 -8.39 11.31
C CYS A 207 12.75 -9.68 11.23
N PRO A 208 12.19 -10.82 11.65
CA PRO A 208 12.86 -12.12 11.46
C PRO A 208 13.25 -12.33 9.99
N GLY A 209 14.45 -12.84 9.75
CA GLY A 209 15.01 -13.04 8.40
C GLY A 209 15.73 -11.80 7.83
N TRP A 210 15.85 -10.70 8.60
CA TRP A 210 16.54 -9.50 8.13
C TRP A 210 17.98 -9.77 7.69
N GLU A 211 18.76 -10.50 8.47
CA GLU A 211 20.19 -10.75 8.13
C GLU A 211 20.32 -11.54 6.82
N GLU A 212 19.50 -12.57 6.64
CA GLU A 212 19.47 -13.34 5.40
C GLU A 212 19.04 -12.47 4.20
N PHE A 213 17.99 -11.67 4.37
CA PHE A 213 17.51 -10.76 3.33
C PHE A 213 18.56 -9.69 3.00
N LYS A 214 19.17 -9.08 4.01
CA LYS A 214 20.25 -8.09 3.87
C LYS A 214 21.42 -8.65 3.07
N GLU A 215 21.90 -9.85 3.39
CA GLU A 215 22.98 -10.51 2.67
C GLU A 215 22.60 -10.80 1.23
N LYS A 216 21.43 -11.39 1.00
CA LYS A 216 20.90 -11.70 -0.34
C LYS A 216 20.83 -10.45 -1.22
N GLU A 217 20.39 -9.33 -0.69
CA GLU A 217 20.18 -8.08 -1.42
C GLU A 217 21.38 -7.14 -1.38
N ASN A 218 22.46 -7.49 -0.65
CA ASN A 218 23.66 -6.67 -0.42
C ASN A 218 23.31 -5.29 0.14
N LEU A 219 22.48 -5.27 1.21
CA LEU A 219 22.00 -4.05 1.85
C LEU A 219 22.89 -3.65 3.04
N LYS A 220 22.75 -2.39 3.47
CA LYS A 220 23.42 -1.85 4.64
C LYS A 220 22.62 -2.11 5.90
N ASP A 221 23.29 -2.12 7.04
CA ASP A 221 22.60 -2.01 8.34
C ASP A 221 22.01 -0.63 8.55
N PHE A 222 20.91 -0.57 9.31
CA PHE A 222 20.21 0.64 9.69
C PHE A 222 19.86 0.66 11.17
#